data_c20596734b21d1ca051584ebe520d839
#
_entry.id   c20596734b21d1ca051584ebe520d839
#
_cell.length_a   1.000
_cell.length_b   1.000
_cell.length_c   1.000
_cell.angle_alpha   90.00
_cell.angle_beta   90.00
_cell.angle_gamma   90.00
#
_symmetry.space_group_name_H-M   'P 1'
#
loop_
_entity.id
_entity.type
_entity.pdbx_description
1 polymer ?
#
loop_
_entity_poly.entity_id
_entity_poly.type
_entity_poly.pdbx_seq_one_letter_code
_entity_poly.pdbx_strand_id
1 'polypeptide(L)'
;MSKPFDMETFLAGVLTGSHVTRQRHLRQAKTIQAEISERWNRDTPRGWKRKHVAWFPNYRLSQHSEATRYYYLLTVRLLAYRLEKSWAFNL
;
A
#
# COMPACT_ATOMS: atom_id res chain seq x y z
N MET A 1 -10.11 24.48 -2.83
CA MET A 1 -9.05 23.50 -3.09
C MET A 1 -9.32 22.23 -2.32
N SER A 2 -9.19 21.10 -2.95
CA SER A 2 -9.32 19.83 -2.26
C SER A 2 -8.07 19.57 -1.41
N LYS A 3 -8.26 18.93 -0.27
CA LYS A 3 -7.14 18.53 0.58
C LYS A 3 -6.38 17.38 -0.10
N PRO A 4 -5.05 17.33 0.05
CA PRO A 4 -4.29 16.17 -0.40
C PRO A 4 -4.79 14.92 0.33
N PHE A 5 -4.68 13.78 -0.31
CA PHE A 5 -5.06 12.51 0.30
C PHE A 5 -4.15 12.22 1.51
N ASP A 6 -4.76 11.84 2.63
CA ASP A 6 -4.04 11.54 3.86
C ASP A 6 -4.09 10.03 4.14
N MET A 7 -2.98 9.35 3.87
CA MET A 7 -2.87 7.90 4.08
C MET A 7 -3.03 7.52 5.54
N GLU A 8 -2.55 8.35 6.46
CA GLU A 8 -2.66 8.07 7.89
C GLU A 8 -4.11 7.99 8.33
N THR A 9 -4.93 8.97 7.92
CA THR A 9 -6.35 8.97 8.20
C THR A 9 -7.04 7.78 7.54
N PHE A 10 -6.67 7.49 6.29
CA PHE A 10 -7.26 6.39 5.54
C PHE A 10 -7.05 5.05 6.23
N LEU A 11 -5.87 4.81 6.80
CA LEU A 11 -5.54 3.53 7.44
C LEU A 11 -5.80 3.50 8.95
N ALA A 12 -6.19 4.61 9.56
CA ALA A 12 -6.29 4.72 11.01
C ALA A 12 -7.13 3.62 11.65
N GLY A 13 -8.22 3.22 11.00
CA GLY A 13 -9.13 2.22 11.54
C GLY A 13 -8.67 0.77 11.40
N VAL A 14 -7.61 0.52 10.61
CA VAL A 14 -7.15 -0.85 10.34
C VAL A 14 -5.70 -1.08 10.77
N LEU A 15 -4.98 -0.04 11.18
CA LEU A 15 -3.62 -0.19 11.68
C LEU A 15 -3.64 -0.88 13.05
N THR A 16 -2.90 -1.96 13.20
CA THR A 16 -2.80 -2.73 14.44
C THR A 16 -1.35 -3.03 14.75
N GLY A 17 -1.12 -3.53 15.97
CA GLY A 17 0.21 -3.88 16.42
C GLY A 17 0.89 -2.76 17.16
N SER A 18 2.21 -2.89 17.36
CA SER A 18 3.00 -1.89 18.06
C SER A 18 3.10 -0.59 17.28
N HIS A 19 3.53 0.47 17.97
CA HIS A 19 3.75 1.75 17.32
C HIS A 19 4.74 1.61 16.14
N VAL A 20 5.82 0.86 16.33
CA VAL A 20 6.83 0.66 15.29
C VAL A 20 6.21 -0.04 14.07
N THR A 21 5.41 -1.07 14.30
CA THR A 21 4.72 -1.80 13.22
C THR A 21 3.77 -0.89 12.47
N ARG A 22 2.98 -0.09 13.19
CA ARG A 22 2.02 0.82 12.56
C ARG A 22 2.74 1.87 11.71
N GLN A 23 3.86 2.41 12.23
CA GLN A 23 4.64 3.41 11.49
C GLN A 23 5.27 2.81 10.25
N ARG A 24 5.71 1.55 10.31
CA ARG A 24 6.24 0.86 9.14
C ARG A 24 5.18 0.71 8.04
N HIS A 25 3.98 0.26 8.41
CA HIS A 25 2.89 0.12 7.45
C HIS A 25 2.53 1.46 6.82
N LEU A 26 2.46 2.51 7.63
CA LEU A 26 2.12 3.83 7.13
C LEU A 26 3.16 4.34 6.15
N ARG A 27 4.45 4.20 6.50
CA ARG A 27 5.54 4.63 5.62
C ARG A 27 5.52 3.86 4.30
N GLN A 28 5.32 2.55 4.37
CA GLN A 28 5.27 1.70 3.17
C GLN A 28 4.04 2.02 2.32
N ALA A 29 2.90 2.26 2.95
CA ALA A 29 1.69 2.64 2.21
C ALA A 29 1.87 3.97 1.47
N LYS A 30 2.53 4.94 2.10
CA LYS A 30 2.84 6.21 1.44
C LYS A 30 3.77 6.02 0.24
N THR A 31 4.75 5.13 0.37
CA THR A 31 5.66 4.79 -0.73
C THR A 31 4.88 4.15 -1.88
N ILE A 32 4.01 3.20 -1.59
CA ILE A 32 3.16 2.55 -2.60
C ILE A 32 2.30 3.58 -3.31
N GLN A 33 1.68 4.48 -2.55
CA GLN A 33 0.85 5.53 -3.12
C GLN A 33 1.63 6.42 -4.08
N ALA A 34 2.80 6.88 -3.66
CA ALA A 34 3.64 7.75 -4.47
C ALA A 34 4.04 7.07 -5.79
N GLU A 35 4.43 5.79 -5.71
CA GLU A 35 4.86 5.04 -6.89
C GLU A 35 3.70 4.77 -7.85
N ILE A 36 2.53 4.43 -7.33
CA ILE A 36 1.35 4.20 -8.17
C ILE A 36 0.88 5.50 -8.80
N SER A 37 0.91 6.59 -8.05
CA SER A 37 0.54 7.91 -8.57
C SER A 37 1.46 8.31 -9.73
N GLU A 38 2.76 8.08 -9.57
CA GLU A 38 3.73 8.39 -10.61
C GLU A 38 3.52 7.53 -11.87
N ARG A 39 3.22 6.24 -11.69
CA ARG A 39 3.10 5.28 -12.79
C ARG A 39 1.78 5.41 -13.55
N TRP A 40 0.66 5.64 -12.84
CA TRP A 40 -0.68 5.61 -13.43
C TRP A 40 -1.50 6.87 -13.19
N ASN A 41 -0.94 7.87 -12.54
CA ASN A 41 -1.66 9.11 -12.20
C ASN A 41 -2.94 8.83 -11.39
N ARG A 42 -2.83 7.90 -10.43
CA ARG A 42 -3.92 7.53 -9.52
C ARG A 42 -3.57 8.00 -8.12
N ASP A 43 -4.09 9.16 -7.73
CA ASP A 43 -3.66 9.87 -6.52
C ASP A 43 -4.21 9.28 -5.22
N THR A 44 -5.30 8.51 -5.28
CA THR A 44 -5.91 7.96 -4.08
C THR A 44 -6.18 6.46 -4.25
N PRO A 45 -6.11 5.70 -3.14
CA PRO A 45 -6.36 4.25 -3.18
C PRO A 45 -7.73 3.85 -3.72
N ARG A 46 -8.72 4.70 -3.59
CA ARG A 46 -10.06 4.37 -4.07
C ARG A 46 -10.14 4.25 -5.59
N GLY A 47 -9.17 4.83 -6.29
CA GLY A 47 -9.08 4.69 -7.75
C GLY A 47 -8.20 3.53 -8.20
N TRP A 48 -7.66 2.75 -7.28
CA TRP A 48 -6.76 1.65 -7.63
C TRP A 48 -7.53 0.40 -8.01
N LYS A 49 -6.95 -0.34 -8.96
CA LYS A 49 -7.38 -1.69 -9.31
C LYS A 49 -6.32 -2.67 -8.82
N ARG A 50 -6.66 -3.97 -8.79
CA ARG A 50 -5.73 -5.00 -8.34
C ARG A 50 -4.38 -4.90 -9.08
N LYS A 51 -4.43 -4.66 -10.39
CA LYS A 51 -3.20 -4.59 -11.20
C LYS A 51 -2.24 -3.48 -10.74
N HIS A 52 -2.79 -2.36 -10.26
CA HIS A 52 -1.97 -1.25 -9.79
C HIS A 52 -1.19 -1.65 -8.54
N VAL A 53 -1.88 -2.28 -7.61
CA VAL A 53 -1.28 -2.63 -6.32
C VAL A 53 -0.36 -3.83 -6.47
N ALA A 54 -0.72 -4.81 -7.31
CA ALA A 54 0.10 -6.00 -7.55
C ALA A 54 1.42 -5.65 -8.26
N TRP A 55 1.42 -4.61 -9.07
CA TRP A 55 2.63 -4.18 -9.78
C TRP A 55 3.77 -3.86 -8.80
N PHE A 56 3.45 -3.25 -7.67
CA PHE A 56 4.48 -2.79 -6.76
C PHE A 56 5.34 -3.95 -6.21
N PRO A 57 4.77 -4.98 -5.54
CA PRO A 57 5.60 -6.06 -5.03
C PRO A 57 6.19 -6.95 -6.14
N ASN A 58 5.50 -7.12 -7.26
CA ASN A 58 5.93 -8.04 -8.30
C ASN A 58 7.02 -7.47 -9.22
N TYR A 59 6.97 -6.18 -9.50
CA TYR A 59 7.87 -5.55 -10.46
C TYR A 59 8.77 -4.51 -9.83
N ARG A 60 8.19 -3.60 -9.05
CA ARG A 60 8.97 -2.51 -8.46
C ARG A 60 9.96 -3.01 -7.41
N LEU A 61 9.58 -4.06 -6.68
CA LEU A 61 10.42 -4.63 -5.63
C LEU A 61 11.17 -5.89 -6.06
N SER A 62 11.24 -6.18 -7.35
CA SER A 62 11.84 -7.44 -7.84
C SER A 62 13.30 -7.59 -7.45
N GLN A 63 14.02 -6.50 -7.23
CA GLN A 63 15.43 -6.51 -6.85
C GLN A 63 15.65 -6.43 -5.33
N HIS A 64 14.58 -6.36 -4.56
CA HIS A 64 14.68 -6.28 -3.11
C HIS A 64 14.70 -7.67 -2.47
N SER A 65 15.15 -7.74 -1.21
CA SER A 65 15.19 -8.99 -0.47
C SER A 65 13.78 -9.55 -0.24
N GLU A 66 13.70 -10.86 0.02
CA GLU A 66 12.43 -11.51 0.34
C GLU A 66 11.77 -10.88 1.57
N ALA A 67 12.57 -10.53 2.58
CA ALA A 67 12.04 -9.91 3.80
C ALA A 67 11.37 -8.57 3.48
N THR A 68 12.02 -7.72 2.68
CA THR A 68 11.45 -6.44 2.29
C THR A 68 10.16 -6.63 1.49
N ARG A 69 10.17 -7.55 0.54
CA ARG A 69 9.00 -7.86 -0.27
C ARG A 69 7.85 -8.38 0.59
N TYR A 70 8.16 -9.23 1.57
CA TYR A 70 7.15 -9.78 2.47
C TYR A 70 6.47 -8.67 3.29
N TYR A 71 7.25 -7.73 3.84
CA TYR A 71 6.67 -6.65 4.63
C TYR A 71 5.81 -5.73 3.78
N TYR A 72 6.22 -5.45 2.55
CA TYR A 72 5.39 -4.66 1.64
C TYR A 72 4.12 -5.41 1.25
N LEU A 73 4.19 -6.74 1.11
CA LEU A 73 3.00 -7.55 0.84
C LEU A 73 1.98 -7.44 1.98
N LEU A 74 2.44 -7.45 3.23
CA LEU A 74 1.54 -7.25 4.37
C LEU A 74 0.84 -5.89 4.29
N THR A 75 1.57 -4.85 3.91
CA THR A 75 1.00 -3.51 3.75
C THR A 75 0.00 -3.47 2.59
N VAL A 76 0.30 -4.14 1.49
CA VAL A 76 -0.62 -4.26 0.34
C VAL A 76 -1.93 -4.94 0.77
N ARG A 77 -1.83 -6.00 1.55
CA ARG A 77 -3.01 -6.70 2.07
C ARG A 77 -3.84 -5.80 2.98
N LEU A 78 -3.18 -4.99 3.79
CA LEU A 78 -3.85 -4.04 4.67
C LEU A 78 -4.61 -2.99 3.85
N LEU A 79 -4.02 -2.49 2.78
CA LEU A 79 -4.67 -1.55 1.87
C LEU A 79 -5.90 -2.18 1.21
N ALA A 80 -5.77 -3.43 0.74
CA ALA A 80 -6.90 -4.14 0.15
C ALA A 80 -8.02 -4.33 1.16
N TYR A 81 -7.68 -4.69 2.40
CA TYR A 81 -8.66 -4.84 3.47
C TYR A 81 -9.39 -3.53 3.73
N ARG A 82 -8.66 -2.42 3.80
CA ARG A 82 -9.26 -1.10 4.02
C ARG A 82 -10.20 -0.70 2.87
N LEU A 83 -9.85 -1.10 1.63
CA LEU A 83 -10.68 -0.84 0.45
C LEU A 83 -11.84 -1.81 0.32
N GLU A 84 -11.96 -2.76 1.24
CA GLU A 84 -12.99 -3.81 1.21
C GLU A 84 -12.93 -4.64 -0.07
N LYS A 85 -11.71 -4.92 -0.54
CA LYS A 85 -11.46 -5.74 -1.73
C LYS A 85 -10.91 -7.09 -1.31
N SER A 86 -11.37 -8.14 -2.00
CA SER A 86 -10.92 -9.51 -1.73
C SER A 86 -9.75 -9.91 -2.61
N TRP A 87 -8.93 -8.94 -3.01
CA TRP A 87 -7.76 -9.20 -3.84
C TRP A 87 -6.78 -10.13 -3.13
N ALA A 88 -6.27 -11.13 -3.86
CA ALA A 88 -5.22 -12.01 -3.38
C ALA A 88 -3.92 -11.64 -4.07
N PHE A 89 -2.83 -11.66 -3.29
CA PHE A 89 -1.49 -11.35 -3.80
C PHE A 89 -0.55 -12.47 -3.42
N ASN A 90 0.25 -12.92 -4.38
CA ASN A 90 1.27 -13.93 -4.17
C ASN A 90 2.65 -13.31 -4.29
N LEU A 91 3.59 -13.79 -3.49
CA LEU A 91 4.98 -13.37 -3.59
C LEU A 91 5.65 -13.96 -4.82
#